data_e5989c8ade4f2226416bf05e844e20b3
#
_entry.id   e5989c8ade4f2226416bf05e844e20b3
#
_cell.length_a   1.000
_cell.length_b   1.000
_cell.length_c   1.000
_cell.angle_alpha   90.00
_cell.angle_beta   90.00
_cell.angle_gamma   90.00
#
_symmetry.space_group_name_H-M   'P 1'
#
loop_
_entity.id
_entity.type
_entity.pdbx_description
1 polymer ?
#
loop_
_entity_poly.entity_id
_entity_poly.type
_entity_poly.pdbx_seq_one_letter_code
_entity_poly.pdbx_strand_id
1 'polypeptide(L)'
;MHVLVRQWTVSGLLVSLVAGGVAAVALGRIAELDYRPGTGATAVLYLVASPAAFFLAAGYTEALFLAFALTAWLAARRGNWLAAALLAGGASFIRINGVFLLAALAVAALRTPGGWGTATDEERPPARPAQRIQALVTLLAALIPPAFYELYLKARTGDWLAWQHAETAGWQRKITNPVDTYRTAWTAAFGHEFSAPINFVFQLEVVAVAAGVLTVIVLAVRKRWPETVYTALTIGALATSIWYESVPRALLLLWPIWCGLAVAAARRAWVGQLYLAVSVPVAVSIGLLFMTGNWAG
;
A
#
# COMPACT_ATOMS: atom_id res chain seq x y z
N MET A 1 -8.56 -5.64 -22.05
CA MET A 1 -8.05 -7.03 -22.00
C MET A 1 -9.15 -8.07 -22.30
N HIS A 2 -10.32 -8.02 -21.66
CA HIS A 2 -11.40 -9.00 -21.93
C HIS A 2 -11.83 -9.05 -23.39
N VAL A 3 -11.89 -7.93 -24.10
CA VAL A 3 -12.24 -7.87 -25.53
C VAL A 3 -11.27 -8.69 -26.39
N LEU A 4 -9.99 -8.80 -25.98
CA LEU A 4 -8.96 -9.57 -26.68
C LEU A 4 -8.93 -11.04 -26.24
N VAL A 5 -9.13 -11.31 -24.95
CA VAL A 5 -8.92 -12.65 -24.35
C VAL A 5 -10.24 -13.42 -24.19
N ARG A 6 -11.38 -12.74 -24.19
CA ARG A 6 -12.75 -13.30 -24.01
C ARG A 6 -12.98 -14.14 -22.75
N GLN A 7 -12.06 -14.10 -21.79
CA GLN A 7 -12.15 -14.79 -20.50
C GLN A 7 -11.78 -13.82 -19.36
N TRP A 8 -12.72 -13.55 -18.46
CA TRP A 8 -12.57 -12.58 -17.38
C TRP A 8 -11.42 -12.91 -16.45
N THR A 9 -11.31 -14.17 -16.04
CA THR A 9 -10.23 -14.64 -15.15
C THR A 9 -8.85 -14.42 -15.76
N VAL A 10 -8.65 -14.85 -17.01
CA VAL A 10 -7.37 -14.69 -17.72
C VAL A 10 -7.04 -13.21 -17.92
N SER A 11 -8.04 -12.38 -18.23
CA SER A 11 -7.84 -10.94 -18.37
C SER A 11 -7.38 -10.31 -17.04
N GLY A 12 -7.99 -10.69 -15.92
CA GLY A 12 -7.59 -10.22 -14.59
C GLY A 12 -6.16 -10.64 -14.22
N LEU A 13 -5.81 -11.90 -14.46
CA LEU A 13 -4.45 -12.41 -14.22
C LEU A 13 -3.40 -11.70 -15.07
N LEU A 14 -3.67 -11.47 -16.35
CA LEU A 14 -2.74 -10.74 -17.24
C LEU A 14 -2.55 -9.28 -16.79
N VAL A 15 -3.64 -8.61 -16.40
CA VAL A 15 -3.54 -7.24 -15.85
C VAL A 15 -2.67 -7.23 -14.59
N SER A 16 -2.90 -8.16 -13.66
CA SER A 16 -2.10 -8.27 -12.42
C SER A 16 -0.64 -8.57 -12.72
N LEU A 17 -0.35 -9.47 -13.66
CA LEU A 17 1.02 -9.84 -14.03
C LEU A 17 1.79 -8.65 -14.62
N VAL A 18 1.19 -7.95 -15.60
CA VAL A 18 1.81 -6.77 -16.22
C VAL A 18 2.00 -5.66 -15.20
N ALA A 19 0.97 -5.37 -14.40
CA ALA A 19 1.04 -4.36 -13.35
C ALA A 19 2.06 -4.73 -12.27
N GLY A 20 2.13 -6.01 -11.89
CA GLY A 20 3.13 -6.54 -10.95
C GLY A 20 4.56 -6.33 -11.45
N GLY A 21 4.81 -6.55 -12.75
CA GLY A 21 6.09 -6.26 -13.39
C GLY A 21 6.45 -4.76 -13.32
N VAL A 22 5.51 -3.87 -13.63
CA VAL A 22 5.70 -2.42 -13.51
C VAL A 22 5.97 -2.03 -12.06
N ALA A 23 5.20 -2.56 -11.11
CA ALA A 23 5.37 -2.30 -9.68
C ALA A 23 6.74 -2.78 -9.17
N ALA A 24 7.20 -3.96 -9.59
CA ALA A 24 8.50 -4.51 -9.21
C ALA A 24 9.65 -3.61 -9.70
N VAL A 25 9.61 -3.17 -10.97
CA VAL A 25 10.61 -2.25 -11.52
C VAL A 25 10.59 -0.92 -10.77
N ALA A 26 9.40 -0.37 -10.50
CA ALA A 26 9.27 0.90 -9.78
C ALA A 26 9.76 0.77 -8.33
N LEU A 27 9.43 -0.32 -7.63
CA LEU A 27 9.91 -0.60 -6.27
C LEU A 27 11.43 -0.70 -6.22
N GLY A 28 12.01 -1.49 -7.14
CA GLY A 28 13.45 -1.62 -7.24
C GLY A 28 14.15 -0.26 -7.43
N ARG A 29 13.60 0.59 -8.31
CA ARG A 29 14.11 1.95 -8.52
C ARG A 29 13.99 2.83 -7.29
N ILE A 30 12.86 2.77 -6.56
CA ILE A 30 12.68 3.52 -5.29
C ILE A 30 13.71 3.06 -4.25
N ALA A 31 13.90 1.74 -4.11
CA ALA A 31 14.88 1.19 -3.16
C ALA A 31 16.31 1.67 -3.45
N GLU A 32 16.71 1.64 -4.74
CA GLU A 32 18.03 2.14 -5.19
C GLU A 32 18.21 3.65 -4.93
N LEU A 33 17.18 4.43 -5.23
CA LEU A 33 17.28 5.88 -5.26
C LEU A 33 17.02 6.54 -3.90
N ASP A 34 16.04 6.05 -3.13
CA ASP A 34 15.56 6.70 -1.91
C ASP A 34 16.06 6.05 -0.62
N TYR A 35 16.59 4.83 -0.72
CA TYR A 35 17.04 4.08 0.46
C TYR A 35 18.51 3.73 0.42
N ARG A 36 18.94 2.80 -0.41
CA ARG A 36 20.34 2.40 -0.52
C ARG A 36 20.64 1.78 -1.88
N PRO A 37 21.67 2.22 -2.60
CA PRO A 37 22.14 1.55 -3.81
C PRO A 37 22.44 0.06 -3.55
N GLY A 38 22.11 -0.79 -4.52
CA GLY A 38 22.29 -2.24 -4.45
C GLY A 38 21.18 -2.99 -3.69
N THR A 39 20.07 -2.32 -3.27
CA THR A 39 18.98 -2.97 -2.53
C THR A 39 17.73 -3.22 -3.36
N GLY A 40 17.69 -2.79 -4.62
CA GLY A 40 16.48 -2.85 -5.45
C GLY A 40 15.95 -4.26 -5.64
N ALA A 41 16.79 -5.20 -6.09
CA ALA A 41 16.39 -6.58 -6.29
C ALA A 41 15.96 -7.26 -4.98
N THR A 42 16.62 -6.94 -3.87
CA THR A 42 16.27 -7.49 -2.55
C THR A 42 14.93 -6.97 -2.06
N ALA A 43 14.60 -5.68 -2.29
CA ALA A 43 13.29 -5.13 -1.95
C ALA A 43 12.16 -5.83 -2.73
N VAL A 44 12.37 -6.07 -4.01
CA VAL A 44 11.42 -6.83 -4.85
C VAL A 44 11.29 -8.27 -4.36
N LEU A 45 12.40 -8.95 -4.07
CA LEU A 45 12.38 -10.31 -3.53
C LEU A 45 11.54 -10.38 -2.24
N TYR A 46 11.71 -9.43 -1.32
CA TYR A 46 10.96 -9.44 -0.06
C TYR A 46 9.47 -9.12 -0.25
N LEU A 47 9.12 -8.27 -1.21
CA LEU A 47 7.72 -8.07 -1.58
C LEU A 47 7.09 -9.36 -2.10
N VAL A 48 7.74 -10.04 -3.06
CA VAL A 48 7.18 -11.27 -3.68
C VAL A 48 7.27 -12.52 -2.78
N ALA A 49 8.14 -12.49 -1.76
CA ALA A 49 8.22 -13.52 -0.73
C ALA A 49 7.33 -13.22 0.50
N SER A 50 6.56 -12.13 0.49
CA SER A 50 5.71 -11.78 1.63
C SER A 50 4.52 -12.73 1.76
N PRO A 51 3.96 -12.89 2.97
CA PRO A 51 2.85 -13.83 3.22
C PRO A 51 1.64 -13.67 2.30
N ALA A 52 1.31 -12.44 1.91
CA ALA A 52 0.17 -12.12 1.06
C ALA A 52 0.55 -11.91 -0.43
N ALA A 53 1.77 -12.23 -0.84
CA ALA A 53 2.28 -11.90 -2.19
C ALA A 53 1.47 -12.50 -3.35
N PHE A 54 0.78 -13.63 -3.14
CA PHE A 54 -0.05 -14.24 -4.18
C PHE A 54 -1.19 -13.32 -4.63
N PHE A 55 -1.67 -12.39 -3.80
CA PHE A 55 -2.64 -11.38 -4.20
C PHE A 55 -2.13 -10.44 -5.30
N LEU A 56 -0.80 -10.30 -5.46
CA LEU A 56 -0.23 -9.55 -6.58
C LEU A 56 -0.46 -10.22 -7.94
N ALA A 57 -0.71 -11.53 -7.95
CA ALA A 57 -0.93 -12.31 -9.16
C ALA A 57 -2.38 -12.83 -9.34
N ALA A 58 -3.20 -12.81 -8.30
CA ALA A 58 -4.50 -13.48 -8.27
C ALA A 58 -5.67 -12.67 -8.89
N GLY A 59 -5.40 -11.67 -9.71
CA GLY A 59 -6.46 -10.85 -10.36
C GLY A 59 -7.07 -9.80 -9.42
N TYR A 60 -6.44 -9.51 -8.30
CA TYR A 60 -6.81 -8.46 -7.35
C TYR A 60 -6.20 -7.11 -7.74
N THR A 61 -6.57 -6.06 -7.02
CA THR A 61 -6.20 -4.67 -7.35
C THR A 61 -4.82 -4.23 -6.82
N GLU A 62 -4.15 -5.04 -6.01
CA GLU A 62 -2.88 -4.68 -5.34
C GLU A 62 -1.77 -4.36 -6.33
N ALA A 63 -1.54 -5.25 -7.30
CA ALA A 63 -0.51 -5.05 -8.31
C ALA A 63 -0.79 -3.79 -9.15
N LEU A 64 -2.04 -3.61 -9.57
CA LEU A 64 -2.45 -2.45 -10.37
C LEU A 64 -2.28 -1.15 -9.56
N PHE A 65 -2.72 -1.15 -8.31
CA PHE A 65 -2.51 -0.01 -7.42
C PHE A 65 -1.01 0.33 -7.26
N LEU A 66 -0.18 -0.67 -6.96
CA LEU A 66 1.27 -0.47 -6.81
C LEU A 66 1.93 0.07 -8.07
N ALA A 67 1.52 -0.41 -9.25
CA ALA A 67 2.04 0.10 -10.51
C ALA A 67 1.79 1.61 -10.65
N PHE A 68 0.58 2.07 -10.36
CA PHE A 68 0.25 3.49 -10.37
C PHE A 68 0.91 4.27 -9.23
N ALA A 69 0.85 3.76 -8.01
CA ALA A 69 1.35 4.46 -6.82
C ALA A 69 2.87 4.65 -6.83
N LEU A 70 3.63 3.59 -7.16
CA LEU A 70 5.09 3.66 -7.17
C LEU A 70 5.61 4.49 -8.36
N THR A 71 4.95 4.44 -9.51
CA THR A 71 5.28 5.30 -10.65
C THR A 71 4.92 6.76 -10.38
N ALA A 72 3.79 7.04 -9.69
CA ALA A 72 3.46 8.39 -9.21
C ALA A 72 4.54 8.94 -8.27
N TRP A 73 5.02 8.11 -7.34
CA TRP A 73 6.11 8.46 -6.44
C TRP A 73 7.39 8.81 -7.19
N LEU A 74 7.78 7.99 -8.16
CA LEU A 74 8.97 8.27 -9.00
C LEU A 74 8.81 9.53 -9.86
N ALA A 75 7.61 9.82 -10.35
CA ALA A 75 7.33 11.04 -11.09
C ALA A 75 7.47 12.29 -10.20
N ALA A 76 6.87 12.26 -9.00
CA ALA A 76 7.00 13.33 -8.01
C ALA A 76 8.46 13.53 -7.58
N ARG A 77 9.20 12.45 -7.40
CA ARG A 77 10.64 12.49 -7.10
C ARG A 77 11.45 13.27 -8.13
N ARG A 78 11.03 13.24 -9.39
CA ARG A 78 11.65 14.00 -10.48
C ARG A 78 11.11 15.44 -10.61
N GLY A 79 10.18 15.84 -9.75
CA GLY A 79 9.47 17.13 -9.85
C GLY A 79 8.40 17.18 -10.94
N ASN A 80 8.07 16.06 -11.57
CA ASN A 80 7.00 15.98 -12.56
C ASN A 80 5.64 15.77 -11.87
N TRP A 81 5.12 16.85 -11.31
CA TRP A 81 3.88 16.82 -10.51
C TRP A 81 2.63 16.51 -11.35
N LEU A 82 2.63 16.86 -12.63
CA LEU A 82 1.51 16.50 -13.51
C LEU A 82 1.41 14.99 -13.69
N ALA A 83 2.52 14.34 -14.04
CA ALA A 83 2.55 12.88 -14.15
C ALA A 83 2.26 12.20 -12.81
N ALA A 84 2.82 12.74 -11.69
CA ALA A 84 2.55 12.23 -10.35
C ALA A 84 1.05 12.31 -10.01
N ALA A 85 0.39 13.42 -10.31
CA ALA A 85 -1.03 13.62 -10.04
C ALA A 85 -1.92 12.70 -10.89
N LEU A 86 -1.64 12.59 -12.20
CA LEU A 86 -2.40 11.69 -13.08
C LEU A 86 -2.30 10.23 -12.62
N LEU A 87 -1.09 9.78 -12.28
CA LEU A 87 -0.85 8.42 -11.79
C LEU A 87 -1.46 8.20 -10.40
N ALA A 88 -1.33 9.16 -9.48
CA ALA A 88 -1.94 9.07 -8.16
C ALA A 88 -3.48 9.14 -8.23
N GLY A 89 -4.04 9.92 -9.18
CA GLY A 89 -5.46 9.92 -9.50
C GLY A 89 -5.94 8.54 -9.95
N GLY A 90 -5.20 7.89 -10.84
CA GLY A 90 -5.44 6.49 -11.22
C GLY A 90 -5.37 5.53 -10.02
N ALA A 91 -4.36 5.67 -9.16
CA ALA A 91 -4.26 4.89 -7.92
C ALA A 91 -5.47 5.11 -7.00
N SER A 92 -5.96 6.35 -6.85
CA SER A 92 -7.10 6.68 -6.00
C SER A 92 -8.43 6.16 -6.55
N PHE A 93 -8.54 6.00 -7.87
CA PHE A 93 -9.69 5.35 -8.50
C PHE A 93 -9.69 3.83 -8.29
N ILE A 94 -8.51 3.22 -8.14
CA ILE A 94 -8.37 1.77 -7.91
C ILE A 94 -8.65 1.43 -6.43
N ARG A 95 -8.09 2.22 -5.49
CA ARG A 95 -8.19 1.98 -4.04
C ARG A 95 -8.14 3.29 -3.26
N ILE A 96 -8.84 3.33 -2.12
CA ILE A 96 -8.83 4.48 -1.21
C ILE A 96 -7.41 4.88 -0.76
N ASN A 97 -6.47 3.93 -0.70
CA ASN A 97 -5.06 4.18 -0.40
C ASN A 97 -4.40 5.19 -1.36
N GLY A 98 -4.96 5.40 -2.55
CA GLY A 98 -4.52 6.44 -3.47
C GLY A 98 -4.76 7.85 -2.92
N VAL A 99 -5.84 8.06 -2.15
CA VAL A 99 -6.08 9.33 -1.44
C VAL A 99 -5.01 9.55 -0.36
N PHE A 100 -4.60 8.49 0.34
CA PHE A 100 -3.49 8.56 1.31
C PHE A 100 -2.15 8.84 0.63
N LEU A 101 -1.95 8.30 -0.56
CA LEU A 101 -0.79 8.63 -1.39
C LEU A 101 -0.80 10.11 -1.80
N LEU A 102 -1.95 10.67 -2.18
CA LEU A 102 -2.07 12.10 -2.50
C LEU A 102 -1.71 12.98 -1.31
N ALA A 103 -2.12 12.63 -0.09
CA ALA A 103 -1.72 13.33 1.12
C ALA A 103 -0.20 13.27 1.32
N ALA A 104 0.43 12.11 1.11
CA ALA A 104 1.88 11.95 1.19
C ALA A 104 2.61 12.80 0.13
N LEU A 105 2.12 12.79 -1.11
CA LEU A 105 2.67 13.61 -2.20
C LEU A 105 2.50 15.11 -1.93
N ALA A 106 1.42 15.53 -1.29
CA ALA A 106 1.24 16.91 -0.85
C ALA A 106 2.30 17.33 0.18
N VAL A 107 2.59 16.46 1.16
CA VAL A 107 3.71 16.68 2.10
C VAL A 107 5.06 16.74 1.37
N ALA A 108 5.28 15.89 0.38
CA ALA A 108 6.49 15.93 -0.45
C ALA A 108 6.58 17.25 -1.24
N ALA A 109 5.47 17.71 -1.87
CA ALA A 109 5.42 18.96 -2.62
C ALA A 109 5.72 20.19 -1.75
N LEU A 110 5.25 20.19 -0.51
CA LEU A 110 5.55 21.27 0.45
C LEU A 110 7.02 21.31 0.86
N ARG A 111 7.67 20.17 0.95
CA ARG A 111 9.06 20.05 1.42
C ARG A 111 10.07 20.17 0.27
N THR A 112 9.80 19.53 -0.84
CA THR A 112 10.72 19.38 -1.99
C THR A 112 10.01 19.51 -3.32
N PRO A 113 9.44 20.70 -3.66
CA PRO A 113 8.59 20.86 -4.86
C PRO A 113 9.38 20.70 -6.17
N GLY A 114 10.70 20.86 -6.17
CA GLY A 114 11.57 20.55 -7.32
C GLY A 114 11.88 19.06 -7.48
N GLY A 115 11.21 18.20 -6.70
CA GLY A 115 11.53 16.79 -6.59
C GLY A 115 12.62 16.54 -5.54
N TRP A 116 12.90 15.25 -5.23
CA TRP A 116 13.96 14.84 -4.30
C TRP A 116 14.77 13.70 -4.89
N GLY A 117 16.01 13.59 -4.43
CA GLY A 117 16.76 12.35 -4.60
C GLY A 117 17.73 12.28 -5.75
N THR A 118 18.87 12.88 -5.58
CA THR A 118 20.21 12.33 -5.84
C THR A 118 21.17 13.02 -4.86
N ALA A 119 22.35 12.44 -4.59
CA ALA A 119 23.34 12.99 -3.67
C ALA A 119 23.84 14.41 -4.00
N THR A 120 23.29 15.04 -5.03
CA THR A 120 23.56 16.40 -5.49
C THR A 120 22.47 17.40 -5.06
N ASP A 121 21.55 17.02 -4.17
CA ASP A 121 20.45 17.90 -3.72
C ASP A 121 20.91 19.14 -2.94
N GLU A 122 22.16 19.18 -2.49
CA GLU A 122 22.76 20.36 -1.81
C GLU A 122 22.91 21.57 -2.76
N GLU A 123 22.90 21.36 -4.06
CA GLU A 123 23.05 22.41 -5.08
C GLU A 123 21.72 22.92 -5.66
N ARG A 124 20.58 22.34 -5.26
CA ARG A 124 19.28 22.77 -5.80
C ARG A 124 18.85 24.09 -5.17
N PRO A 125 18.54 25.13 -5.99
CA PRO A 125 18.00 26.37 -5.46
C PRO A 125 16.69 26.11 -4.70
N PRO A 126 16.42 26.87 -3.63
CA PRO A 126 15.17 26.72 -2.90
C PRO A 126 13.97 26.90 -3.82
N ALA A 127 13.04 25.97 -3.74
CA ALA A 127 11.88 25.96 -4.62
C ALA A 127 11.04 27.22 -4.46
N ARG A 128 10.69 27.83 -5.61
CA ARG A 128 9.85 29.02 -5.65
C ARG A 128 8.45 28.73 -5.12
N PRO A 129 7.81 29.65 -4.40
CA PRO A 129 6.43 29.47 -3.90
C PRO A 129 5.45 29.01 -4.99
N ALA A 130 5.59 29.56 -6.20
CA ALA A 130 4.77 29.19 -7.36
C ALA A 130 4.86 27.70 -7.72
N GLN A 131 6.02 27.05 -7.57
CA GLN A 131 6.20 25.62 -7.84
C GLN A 131 5.45 24.77 -6.81
N ARG A 132 5.43 25.19 -5.54
CA ARG A 132 4.66 24.52 -4.49
C ARG A 132 3.17 24.59 -4.76
N ILE A 133 2.68 25.80 -5.09
CA ILE A 133 1.27 26.02 -5.42
C ILE A 133 0.87 25.18 -6.64
N GLN A 134 1.67 25.20 -7.70
CA GLN A 134 1.41 24.40 -8.89
C GLN A 134 1.33 22.91 -8.57
N ALA A 135 2.28 22.37 -7.79
CA ALA A 135 2.27 20.98 -7.39
C ALA A 135 1.02 20.62 -6.57
N LEU A 136 0.64 21.45 -5.59
CA LEU A 136 -0.55 21.24 -4.78
C LEU A 136 -1.84 21.32 -5.58
N VAL A 137 -1.98 22.31 -6.46
CA VAL A 137 -3.16 22.43 -7.34
C VAL A 137 -3.30 21.22 -8.25
N THR A 138 -2.17 20.74 -8.81
CA THR A 138 -2.17 19.56 -9.66
C THR A 138 -2.56 18.30 -8.88
N LEU A 139 -2.08 18.16 -7.65
CA LEU A 139 -2.47 17.04 -6.77
C LEU A 139 -3.93 17.11 -6.32
N LEU A 140 -4.47 18.31 -6.08
CA LEU A 140 -5.91 18.50 -5.80
C LEU A 140 -6.78 18.03 -6.98
N ALA A 141 -6.36 18.32 -8.21
CA ALA A 141 -7.07 17.83 -9.39
C ALA A 141 -7.10 16.29 -9.47
N ALA A 142 -6.14 15.60 -8.88
CA ALA A 142 -6.12 14.13 -8.80
C ALA A 142 -7.18 13.54 -7.86
N LEU A 143 -7.91 14.36 -7.10
CA LEU A 143 -9.10 13.96 -6.34
C LEU A 143 -10.38 13.89 -7.22
N ILE A 144 -10.33 14.37 -8.47
CA ILE A 144 -11.48 14.34 -9.38
C ILE A 144 -12.00 12.91 -9.60
N PRO A 145 -11.16 11.88 -9.86
CA PRO A 145 -11.66 10.51 -10.05
C PRO A 145 -12.43 9.95 -8.85
N PRO A 146 -11.94 9.97 -7.61
CA PRO A 146 -12.71 9.50 -6.47
C PRO A 146 -13.94 10.37 -6.19
N ALA A 147 -13.86 11.71 -6.37
CA ALA A 147 -15.03 12.57 -6.23
C ALA A 147 -16.12 12.27 -7.27
N PHE A 148 -15.72 12.00 -8.52
CA PHE A 148 -16.65 11.56 -9.55
C PHE A 148 -17.33 10.23 -9.21
N TYR A 149 -16.59 9.28 -8.62
CA TYR A 149 -17.14 8.01 -8.16
C TYR A 149 -18.19 8.22 -7.06
N GLU A 150 -17.91 9.07 -6.06
CA GLU A 150 -18.86 9.43 -5.01
C GLU A 150 -20.13 10.11 -5.59
N LEU A 151 -19.96 11.03 -6.54
CA LEU A 151 -21.07 11.67 -7.21
C LEU A 151 -21.91 10.67 -8.02
N TYR A 152 -21.27 9.71 -8.70
CA TYR A 152 -21.94 8.63 -9.39
C TYR A 152 -22.75 7.76 -8.41
N LEU A 153 -22.19 7.36 -7.27
CA LEU A 153 -22.89 6.60 -6.25
C LEU A 153 -24.10 7.38 -5.73
N LYS A 154 -23.91 8.65 -5.38
CA LYS A 154 -25.00 9.53 -4.96
C LYS A 154 -26.12 9.62 -6.00
N ALA A 155 -25.77 9.77 -7.27
CA ALA A 155 -26.76 9.84 -8.36
C ALA A 155 -27.52 8.52 -8.53
N ARG A 156 -26.90 7.37 -8.27
CA ARG A 156 -27.49 6.04 -8.42
C ARG A 156 -28.30 5.58 -7.22
N THR A 157 -27.89 5.95 -6.01
CA THR A 157 -28.47 5.43 -4.76
C THR A 157 -29.23 6.47 -3.95
N GLY A 158 -29.06 7.76 -4.25
CA GLY A 158 -29.61 8.84 -3.42
C GLY A 158 -28.84 9.07 -2.11
N ASP A 159 -27.77 8.31 -1.85
CA ASP A 159 -27.03 8.28 -0.59
C ASP A 159 -25.57 8.71 -0.78
N TRP A 160 -25.10 9.71 0.01
CA TRP A 160 -23.71 10.16 0.02
C TRP A 160 -22.76 9.21 0.74
N LEU A 161 -23.29 8.31 1.55
CA LEU A 161 -22.53 7.32 2.31
C LEU A 161 -22.69 5.91 1.71
N ALA A 162 -23.14 5.81 0.46
CA ALA A 162 -23.41 4.53 -0.19
C ALA A 162 -22.19 3.58 -0.16
N TRP A 163 -20.99 4.11 -0.38
CA TRP A 163 -19.76 3.33 -0.28
C TRP A 163 -19.54 2.80 1.15
N GLN A 164 -19.68 3.66 2.15
CA GLN A 164 -19.48 3.28 3.55
C GLN A 164 -20.56 2.28 4.03
N HIS A 165 -21.80 2.45 3.59
CA HIS A 165 -22.86 1.50 3.89
C HIS A 165 -22.60 0.14 3.22
N ALA A 166 -22.10 0.12 1.99
CA ALA A 166 -21.70 -1.11 1.30
C ALA A 166 -20.52 -1.81 2.02
N GLU A 167 -19.50 -1.08 2.45
CA GLU A 167 -18.39 -1.62 3.26
C GLU A 167 -18.91 -2.20 4.59
N THR A 168 -19.83 -1.51 5.25
CA THR A 168 -20.43 -1.99 6.50
C THR A 168 -21.26 -3.26 6.27
N ALA A 169 -22.07 -3.30 5.21
CA ALA A 169 -22.92 -4.44 4.91
C ALA A 169 -22.13 -5.67 4.40
N GLY A 170 -21.11 -5.44 3.56
CA GLY A 170 -20.32 -6.51 2.94
C GLY A 170 -19.18 -7.03 3.83
N TRP A 171 -18.48 -6.13 4.51
CA TRP A 171 -17.25 -6.42 5.25
C TRP A 171 -17.32 -6.05 6.73
N GLN A 172 -18.49 -5.63 7.22
CA GLN A 172 -18.68 -5.17 8.61
C GLN A 172 -17.71 -4.03 9.01
N ARG A 173 -17.19 -3.30 8.03
CA ARG A 173 -16.27 -2.18 8.26
C ARG A 173 -17.01 -0.99 8.82
N LYS A 174 -16.81 -0.73 10.09
CA LYS A 174 -17.35 0.42 10.81
C LYS A 174 -16.23 1.08 11.58
N ILE A 175 -16.19 2.41 11.57
CA ILE A 175 -15.20 3.16 12.35
C ILE A 175 -15.41 2.84 13.83
N THR A 176 -14.37 2.30 14.45
CA THR A 176 -14.35 1.82 15.83
C THR A 176 -13.13 2.40 16.55
N ASN A 177 -13.18 2.48 17.87
CA ASN A 177 -12.04 2.88 18.68
C ASN A 177 -10.88 1.87 18.47
N PRO A 178 -9.64 2.32 18.20
CA PRO A 178 -8.50 1.43 17.95
C PRO A 178 -8.23 0.41 19.07
N VAL A 179 -8.53 0.76 20.32
CA VAL A 179 -8.36 -0.14 21.49
C VAL A 179 -9.37 -1.28 21.43
N ASP A 180 -10.62 -0.98 21.06
CA ASP A 180 -11.66 -2.00 20.95
C ASP A 180 -11.41 -2.88 19.72
N THR A 181 -10.97 -2.30 18.59
CA THR A 181 -10.51 -3.05 17.41
C THR A 181 -9.40 -4.04 17.79
N TYR A 182 -8.39 -3.57 18.53
CA TYR A 182 -7.30 -4.43 19.00
C TYR A 182 -7.81 -5.57 19.89
N ARG A 183 -8.68 -5.27 20.87
CA ARG A 183 -9.24 -6.29 21.79
C ARG A 183 -10.02 -7.34 21.03
N THR A 184 -10.88 -6.93 20.08
CA THR A 184 -11.65 -7.86 19.26
C THR A 184 -10.72 -8.73 18.40
N ALA A 185 -9.74 -8.15 17.72
CA ALA A 185 -8.78 -8.89 16.91
C ALA A 185 -7.92 -9.83 17.76
N TRP A 186 -7.52 -9.40 18.98
CA TRP A 186 -6.77 -10.23 19.92
C TRP A 186 -7.58 -11.44 20.40
N THR A 187 -8.84 -11.24 20.76
CA THR A 187 -9.74 -12.33 21.15
C THR A 187 -9.96 -13.30 19.99
N ALA A 188 -10.12 -12.80 18.77
CA ALA A 188 -10.23 -13.64 17.58
C ALA A 188 -8.93 -14.43 17.28
N ALA A 189 -7.75 -13.85 17.57
CA ALA A 189 -6.46 -14.48 17.33
C ALA A 189 -6.11 -15.58 18.35
N PHE A 190 -6.44 -15.36 19.63
CA PHE A 190 -5.96 -16.18 20.75
C PHE A 190 -7.08 -16.77 21.61
N GLY A 191 -8.35 -16.45 21.34
CA GLY A 191 -9.51 -17.05 21.98
C GLY A 191 -9.86 -18.43 21.41
N HIS A 192 -10.96 -18.99 21.90
CA HIS A 192 -11.46 -20.31 21.49
C HIS A 192 -12.73 -20.25 20.65
N GLU A 193 -13.08 -19.04 20.16
CA GLU A 193 -14.34 -18.82 19.42
C GLU A 193 -14.26 -19.28 17.96
N PHE A 194 -13.06 -19.33 17.40
CA PHE A 194 -12.83 -19.69 16.00
C PHE A 194 -11.99 -20.95 15.84
N SER A 195 -12.04 -21.55 14.66
CA SER A 195 -11.18 -22.69 14.30
C SER A 195 -9.70 -22.27 14.19
N ALA A 196 -8.79 -23.22 14.38
CA ALA A 196 -7.34 -22.95 14.31
C ALA A 196 -6.87 -22.23 13.03
N PRO A 197 -7.36 -22.54 11.82
CA PRO A 197 -7.00 -21.78 10.63
C PRO A 197 -7.42 -20.30 10.69
N ILE A 198 -8.62 -20.01 11.21
CA ILE A 198 -9.12 -18.63 11.34
C ILE A 198 -8.31 -17.88 12.41
N ASN A 199 -8.06 -18.51 13.57
CA ASN A 199 -7.20 -17.92 14.61
C ASN A 199 -5.81 -17.58 14.05
N PHE A 200 -5.22 -18.47 13.24
CA PHE A 200 -3.93 -18.21 12.59
C PHE A 200 -3.96 -16.98 11.68
N VAL A 201 -5.02 -16.79 10.89
CA VAL A 201 -5.16 -15.58 10.06
C VAL A 201 -5.25 -14.33 10.94
N PHE A 202 -6.04 -14.34 12.02
CA PHE A 202 -6.09 -13.20 12.96
C PHE A 202 -4.76 -12.94 13.68
N GLN A 203 -3.97 -13.97 13.98
CA GLN A 203 -2.60 -13.79 14.52
C GLN A 203 -1.73 -13.03 13.52
N LEU A 204 -1.82 -13.36 12.23
CA LEU A 204 -1.10 -12.63 11.17
C LEU A 204 -1.61 -11.19 11.02
N GLU A 205 -2.91 -10.94 11.19
CA GLU A 205 -3.47 -9.59 11.20
C GLU A 205 -2.85 -8.73 12.33
N VAL A 206 -2.76 -9.27 13.56
CA VAL A 206 -2.15 -8.58 14.71
C VAL A 206 -0.67 -8.30 14.45
N VAL A 207 0.09 -9.29 13.94
CA VAL A 207 1.51 -9.12 13.60
C VAL A 207 1.68 -8.07 12.50
N ALA A 208 0.81 -8.06 11.50
CA ALA A 208 0.85 -7.11 10.40
C ALA A 208 0.60 -5.66 10.86
N VAL A 209 -0.38 -5.44 11.75
CA VAL A 209 -0.61 -4.11 12.35
C VAL A 209 0.62 -3.68 13.15
N ALA A 210 1.20 -4.57 13.97
CA ALA A 210 2.41 -4.24 14.73
C ALA A 210 3.58 -3.88 13.82
N ALA A 211 3.79 -4.60 12.71
CA ALA A 211 4.81 -4.29 11.71
C ALA A 211 4.54 -2.93 11.03
N GLY A 212 3.28 -2.63 10.72
CA GLY A 212 2.87 -1.34 10.15
C GLY A 212 3.14 -0.18 11.11
N VAL A 213 2.74 -0.31 12.38
CA VAL A 213 2.99 0.69 13.44
C VAL A 213 4.50 0.91 13.64
N LEU A 214 5.28 -0.17 13.73
CA LEU A 214 6.74 -0.08 13.82
C LEU A 214 7.33 0.68 12.63
N THR A 215 6.81 0.43 11.42
CA THR A 215 7.24 1.14 10.22
C THR A 215 6.93 2.63 10.32
N VAL A 216 5.74 3.04 10.78
CA VAL A 216 5.40 4.44 11.02
C VAL A 216 6.40 5.09 11.98
N ILE A 217 6.70 4.44 13.10
CA ILE A 217 7.64 4.94 14.10
C ILE A 217 9.05 5.12 13.50
N VAL A 218 9.55 4.10 12.79
CA VAL A 218 10.87 4.16 12.14
C VAL A 218 10.94 5.28 11.11
N LEU A 219 9.91 5.44 10.27
CA LEU A 219 9.85 6.51 9.27
C LEU A 219 9.80 7.89 9.91
N ALA A 220 9.02 8.08 10.97
CA ALA A 220 8.92 9.32 11.72
C ALA A 220 10.24 9.71 12.39
N VAL A 221 10.90 8.76 13.06
CA VAL A 221 12.24 8.96 13.66
C VAL A 221 13.28 9.32 12.59
N ARG A 222 13.16 8.74 11.41
CA ARG A 222 14.04 9.05 10.26
C ARG A 222 13.60 10.31 9.50
N LYS A 223 12.55 11.01 9.96
CA LYS A 223 12.00 12.23 9.36
C LYS A 223 11.57 12.07 7.89
N ARG A 224 11.21 10.84 7.50
CA ARG A 224 10.67 10.52 6.18
C ARG A 224 9.17 10.81 6.14
N TRP A 225 8.81 12.07 6.26
CA TRP A 225 7.43 12.51 6.50
C TRP A 225 6.42 12.11 5.42
N PRO A 226 6.73 12.17 4.11
CA PRO A 226 5.78 11.73 3.10
C PRO A 226 5.40 10.25 3.26
N GLU A 227 6.40 9.36 3.43
CA GLU A 227 6.18 7.94 3.67
C GLU A 227 5.51 7.68 5.03
N THR A 228 5.84 8.48 6.04
CA THR A 228 5.20 8.41 7.37
C THR A 228 3.71 8.67 7.24
N VAL A 229 3.30 9.74 6.52
CA VAL A 229 1.89 10.09 6.32
C VAL A 229 1.16 8.99 5.57
N TYR A 230 1.72 8.50 4.47
CA TYR A 230 1.12 7.40 3.72
C TYR A 230 0.89 6.15 4.57
N THR A 231 1.93 5.71 5.27
CA THR A 231 1.89 4.51 6.10
C THR A 231 0.95 4.69 7.29
N ALA A 232 0.99 5.85 7.96
CA ALA A 232 0.14 6.14 9.11
C ALA A 232 -1.35 6.20 8.75
N LEU A 233 -1.71 6.82 7.63
CA LEU A 233 -3.09 6.86 7.15
C LEU A 233 -3.58 5.46 6.76
N THR A 234 -2.73 4.67 6.09
CA THR A 234 -3.08 3.29 5.71
C THR A 234 -3.30 2.41 6.95
N ILE A 235 -2.36 2.39 7.89
CA ILE A 235 -2.48 1.57 9.11
C ILE A 235 -3.57 2.12 10.02
N GLY A 236 -3.72 3.44 10.14
CA GLY A 236 -4.77 4.07 10.93
C GLY A 236 -6.17 3.69 10.46
N ALA A 237 -6.41 3.70 9.15
CA ALA A 237 -7.70 3.29 8.57
C ALA A 237 -8.01 1.81 8.87
N LEU A 238 -7.01 0.93 8.86
CA LEU A 238 -7.18 -0.50 9.17
C LEU A 238 -7.32 -0.76 10.67
N ALA A 239 -6.63 0.02 11.50
CA ALA A 239 -6.66 -0.11 12.96
C ALA A 239 -7.92 0.49 13.59
N THR A 240 -8.81 1.11 12.82
CA THR A 240 -10.08 1.72 13.28
C THR A 240 -11.32 1.00 12.73
N SER A 241 -11.19 -0.26 12.32
CA SER A 241 -12.32 -1.14 11.93
C SER A 241 -12.83 -1.93 13.14
N ILE A 242 -13.87 -2.76 12.99
CA ILE A 242 -14.39 -3.61 14.09
C ILE A 242 -13.32 -4.59 14.57
N TRP A 243 -12.60 -5.19 13.62
CA TRP A 243 -11.41 -6.03 13.82
C TRP A 243 -10.37 -5.73 12.76
N TYR A 244 -9.19 -6.31 12.90
CA TYR A 244 -8.20 -6.24 11.84
C TYR A 244 -8.60 -7.18 10.70
N GLU A 245 -8.59 -6.65 9.48
CA GLU A 245 -9.01 -7.39 8.29
C GLU A 245 -8.17 -7.00 7.09
N SER A 246 -7.59 -8.00 6.44
CA SER A 246 -6.75 -7.83 5.25
C SER A 246 -5.50 -6.95 5.47
N VAL A 247 -4.98 -6.85 6.70
CA VAL A 247 -3.78 -6.04 6.97
C VAL A 247 -2.53 -6.64 6.35
N PRO A 248 -2.26 -7.98 6.40
CA PRO A 248 -1.14 -8.59 5.68
C PRO A 248 -1.14 -8.25 4.19
N ARG A 249 -2.31 -8.22 3.57
CA ARG A 249 -2.52 -7.85 2.18
C ARG A 249 -2.30 -6.35 1.96
N ALA A 250 -2.74 -5.50 2.87
CA ALA A 250 -2.50 -4.06 2.81
C ALA A 250 -1.02 -3.69 3.02
N LEU A 251 -0.25 -4.49 3.77
CA LEU A 251 1.20 -4.30 3.89
C LEU A 251 1.93 -4.39 2.55
N LEU A 252 1.40 -5.14 1.56
CA LEU A 252 1.97 -5.15 0.21
C LEU A 252 2.10 -3.74 -0.37
N LEU A 253 1.14 -2.86 -0.06
CA LEU A 253 1.07 -1.50 -0.57
C LEU A 253 2.09 -0.55 0.08
N LEU A 254 2.67 -0.96 1.21
CA LEU A 254 3.59 -0.15 2.01
C LEU A 254 5.04 -0.41 1.57
N TRP A 255 5.44 0.15 0.42
CA TRP A 255 6.81 0.01 -0.12
C TRP A 255 7.93 0.37 0.88
N PRO A 256 7.76 1.28 1.87
CA PRO A 256 8.80 1.55 2.85
C PRO A 256 9.22 0.34 3.67
N ILE A 257 8.30 -0.63 3.90
CA ILE A 257 8.62 -1.89 4.59
C ILE A 257 9.65 -2.68 3.79
N TRP A 258 9.39 -2.89 2.51
CA TRP A 258 10.23 -3.71 1.64
C TRP A 258 11.60 -3.08 1.42
N CYS A 259 11.62 -1.77 1.18
CA CYS A 259 12.86 -1.02 1.06
C CYS A 259 13.66 -0.99 2.38
N GLY A 260 12.99 -0.76 3.51
CA GLY A 260 13.61 -0.76 4.83
C GLY A 260 14.20 -2.11 5.23
N LEU A 261 13.46 -3.19 4.94
CA LEU A 261 13.90 -4.56 5.18
C LEU A 261 15.11 -4.92 4.31
N ALA A 262 15.12 -4.52 3.03
CA ALA A 262 16.25 -4.71 2.14
C ALA A 262 17.52 -3.97 2.64
N VAL A 263 17.37 -2.75 3.14
CA VAL A 263 18.48 -2.02 3.78
C VAL A 263 18.97 -2.72 5.05
N ALA A 264 18.06 -3.24 5.88
CA ALA A 264 18.44 -3.96 7.10
C ALA A 264 19.18 -5.25 6.77
N ALA A 265 18.73 -6.00 5.77
CA ALA A 265 19.39 -7.22 5.28
C ALA A 265 20.76 -6.92 4.65
N ALA A 266 20.91 -5.82 3.93
CA ALA A 266 22.20 -5.38 3.38
C ALA A 266 23.23 -5.00 4.47
N ARG A 267 22.76 -4.67 5.68
CA ARG A 267 23.61 -4.41 6.85
C ARG A 267 23.88 -5.68 7.66
N ARG A 268 22.91 -6.57 7.74
CA ARG A 268 22.96 -7.79 8.55
C ARG A 268 22.24 -8.91 7.80
N ALA A 269 22.97 -9.77 7.12
CA ALA A 269 22.45 -10.83 6.25
C ALA A 269 21.40 -11.73 6.95
N TRP A 270 21.60 -12.00 8.26
CA TRP A 270 20.66 -12.83 9.03
C TRP A 270 19.21 -12.28 9.05
N VAL A 271 19.03 -10.94 8.93
CA VAL A 271 17.69 -10.33 8.89
C VAL A 271 16.92 -10.81 7.67
N GLY A 272 17.57 -10.81 6.50
CA GLY A 272 16.94 -11.31 5.27
C GLY A 272 16.71 -12.81 5.31
N GLN A 273 17.65 -13.58 5.85
CA GLN A 273 17.50 -15.03 6.01
C GLN A 273 16.32 -15.38 6.93
N LEU A 274 16.24 -14.70 8.09
CA LEU A 274 15.11 -14.88 9.02
C LEU A 274 13.78 -14.51 8.38
N TYR A 275 13.74 -13.35 7.68
CA TYR A 275 12.52 -12.95 6.99
C TYR A 275 12.06 -14.03 6.01
N LEU A 276 12.93 -14.51 5.13
CA LEU A 276 12.56 -15.54 4.13
C LEU A 276 12.19 -16.87 4.80
N ALA A 277 12.92 -17.27 5.84
CA ALA A 277 12.65 -18.50 6.58
C ALA A 277 11.26 -18.50 7.26
N VAL A 278 10.75 -17.32 7.64
CA VAL A 278 9.43 -17.17 8.25
C VAL A 278 8.35 -16.88 7.19
N SER A 279 8.60 -15.93 6.30
CA SER A 279 7.56 -15.45 5.37
C SER A 279 7.17 -16.47 4.31
N VAL A 280 8.12 -17.25 3.80
CA VAL A 280 7.84 -18.25 2.74
C VAL A 280 6.93 -19.38 3.23
N PRO A 281 7.18 -20.05 4.37
CA PRO A 281 6.23 -21.04 4.89
C PRO A 281 4.86 -20.44 5.20
N VAL A 282 4.79 -19.23 5.75
CA VAL A 282 3.52 -18.53 6.02
C VAL A 282 2.79 -18.23 4.72
N ALA A 283 3.49 -17.77 3.67
CA ALA A 283 2.90 -17.53 2.35
C ALA A 283 2.31 -18.80 1.74
N VAL A 284 3.01 -19.93 1.87
CA VAL A 284 2.49 -21.24 1.43
C VAL A 284 1.23 -21.62 2.21
N SER A 285 1.23 -21.45 3.53
CA SER A 285 0.08 -21.78 4.38
C SER A 285 -1.16 -20.94 4.03
N ILE A 286 -0.99 -19.61 3.88
CA ILE A 286 -2.09 -18.72 3.50
C ILE A 286 -2.54 -19.01 2.06
N GLY A 287 -1.61 -19.24 1.15
CA GLY A 287 -1.93 -19.60 -0.24
C GLY A 287 -2.77 -20.88 -0.33
N LEU A 288 -2.46 -21.90 0.48
CA LEU A 288 -3.26 -23.12 0.57
C LEU A 288 -4.67 -22.85 1.14
N LEU A 289 -4.79 -22.03 2.19
CA LEU A 289 -6.09 -21.60 2.73
C LEU A 289 -6.92 -20.88 1.65
N PHE A 290 -6.30 -19.97 0.90
CA PHE A 290 -6.97 -19.25 -0.19
C PHE A 290 -7.44 -20.20 -1.29
N MET A 291 -6.58 -21.13 -1.73
CA MET A 291 -6.91 -22.08 -2.80
C MET A 291 -7.99 -23.08 -2.39
N THR A 292 -8.16 -23.35 -1.12
CA THR A 292 -9.23 -24.20 -0.57
C THR A 292 -10.52 -23.44 -0.24
N GLY A 293 -10.60 -22.17 -0.64
CA GLY A 293 -11.80 -21.34 -0.46
C GLY A 293 -12.01 -20.80 0.96
N ASN A 294 -10.98 -20.89 1.81
CA ASN A 294 -11.02 -20.29 3.14
C ASN A 294 -10.61 -18.81 3.08
N TRP A 295 -11.07 -18.07 4.09
CA TRP A 295 -10.62 -16.70 4.25
C TRP A 295 -9.12 -16.64 4.54
N ALA A 296 -8.41 -15.83 3.76
CA ALA A 296 -6.95 -15.76 3.78
C ALA A 296 -6.41 -14.31 3.88
N GLY A 297 -7.27 -13.34 4.22
CA GLY A 297 -6.91 -11.93 4.36
C GLY A 297 -7.75 -10.97 3.54
#